data_bb23b650d278f06beeb27dae0f778c67
#
_entry.id   bb23b650d278f06beeb27dae0f778c67
#
_cell.length_a   1.000
_cell.length_b   1.000
_cell.length_c   1.000
_cell.angle_alpha   90.00
_cell.angle_beta   90.00
_cell.angle_gamma   90.00
#
_symmetry.space_group_name_H-M   'P 1'
#
loop_
_entity.id
_entity.type
_entity.pdbx_description
1 polymer ?
#
loop_
_entity_poly.entity_id
_entity_poly.type
_entity_poly.pdbx_seq_one_letter_code
_entity_poly.pdbx_strand_id
1 'polypeptide(L)'
;MTAPPPRVYELRGVDAAQALDWLHVHAEVQGAIEADDAVTVWLAAALPPLPPFAVVVHEVAVDPAAPVVTGLEHDAAIVIGGDLLVRPPWVDRPAGFTGIELIVPRGGAFGSGEHASTQAALRCLHTMWDDPPDFADVGTGSGILALYAQVRGCRRIAACDIDPASVAAARELLPAADIRLGGAESLPAVAGMVANMTGSELRAAMPAMLRAWTGTHALVLSGLRAHEVDEVAALVGRPLAHRVTVDAFTSVAYRGATR
;
A
#
# COMPACT_ATOMS: atom_id res chain seq x y z
N MET A 1 -27.93 13.94 7.49
CA MET A 1 -27.12 15.17 7.30
C MET A 1 -25.91 14.73 6.48
N THR A 2 -25.76 15.22 5.25
CA THR A 2 -24.57 14.97 4.44
C THR A 2 -23.37 15.67 5.08
N ALA A 3 -22.24 14.98 5.20
CA ALA A 3 -21.00 15.59 5.66
C ALA A 3 -20.67 16.81 4.79
N PRO A 4 -20.03 17.86 5.33
CA PRO A 4 -19.58 18.98 4.52
C PRO A 4 -18.56 18.49 3.49
N PRO A 5 -18.47 19.16 2.31
CA PRO A 5 -17.48 18.77 1.29
C PRO A 5 -16.06 18.94 1.86
N PRO A 6 -15.11 18.11 1.41
CA PRO A 6 -13.72 18.21 1.84
C PRO A 6 -13.11 19.55 1.43
N ARG A 7 -12.16 20.02 2.21
CA ARG A 7 -11.31 21.16 1.82
C ARG A 7 -10.06 20.63 1.14
N VAL A 8 -9.67 21.26 0.05
CA VAL A 8 -8.54 20.82 -0.75
C VAL A 8 -7.38 21.80 -0.60
N TYR A 9 -6.19 21.28 -0.36
CA TYR A 9 -4.98 22.06 -0.24
C TYR A 9 -3.90 21.48 -1.14
N GLU A 10 -3.16 22.35 -1.81
CA GLU A 10 -1.95 22.03 -2.53
C GLU A 10 -0.75 22.50 -1.71
N LEU A 11 0.14 21.55 -1.39
CA LEU A 11 1.37 21.75 -0.64
C LEU A 11 2.52 21.64 -1.64
N ARG A 12 3.27 22.74 -1.90
CA ARG A 12 4.40 22.74 -2.83
C ARG A 12 5.70 23.00 -2.10
N GLY A 13 6.72 22.20 -2.38
CA GLY A 13 8.05 22.37 -1.83
C GLY A 13 8.74 21.06 -1.49
N VAL A 14 10.01 21.14 -1.09
CA VAL A 14 10.86 19.97 -0.84
C VAL A 14 10.36 19.09 0.31
N ASP A 15 9.56 19.64 1.23
CA ASP A 15 9.01 18.91 2.38
C ASP A 15 7.54 18.55 2.18
N ALA A 16 7.00 18.62 0.95
CA ALA A 16 5.58 18.33 0.68
C ALA A 16 5.18 16.91 1.09
N ALA A 17 6.01 15.91 0.81
CA ALA A 17 5.79 14.53 1.22
C ALA A 17 5.84 14.36 2.75
N GLN A 18 6.77 15.03 3.44
CA GLN A 18 6.84 14.99 4.91
C GLN A 18 5.65 15.70 5.56
N ALA A 19 5.17 16.76 4.93
CA ALA A 19 3.96 17.44 5.39
C ALA A 19 2.72 16.54 5.23
N LEU A 20 2.63 15.75 4.17
CA LEU A 20 1.57 14.76 4.00
C LEU A 20 1.65 13.66 5.07
N ASP A 21 2.81 13.10 5.32
CA ASP A 21 3.02 12.11 6.38
C ASP A 21 2.58 12.64 7.74
N TRP A 22 2.93 13.90 8.03
CA TRP A 22 2.50 14.56 9.25
C TRP A 22 0.98 14.74 9.31
N LEU A 23 0.34 15.11 8.18
CA LEU A 23 -1.12 15.29 8.09
C LEU A 23 -1.87 13.97 8.30
N HIS A 24 -1.37 12.84 7.82
CA HIS A 24 -1.98 11.53 8.07
C HIS A 24 -2.07 11.18 9.57
N VAL A 25 -1.19 11.74 10.39
CA VAL A 25 -1.21 11.53 11.85
C VAL A 25 -2.07 12.56 12.60
N HIS A 26 -2.18 13.80 12.06
CA HIS A 26 -2.73 14.94 12.82
C HIS A 26 -4.01 15.52 12.23
N ALA A 27 -4.48 15.01 11.08
CA ALA A 27 -5.70 15.46 10.42
C ALA A 27 -6.45 14.26 9.80
N GLU A 28 -7.73 14.43 9.57
CA GLU A 28 -8.52 13.46 8.81
C GLU A 28 -8.30 13.68 7.32
N VAL A 29 -7.34 12.94 6.76
CA VAL A 29 -7.02 12.95 5.33
C VAL A 29 -7.98 12.02 4.59
N GLN A 30 -8.80 12.59 3.70
CA GLN A 30 -9.77 11.85 2.88
C GLN A 30 -9.18 11.37 1.56
N GLY A 31 -8.06 11.95 1.13
CA GLY A 31 -7.32 11.57 -0.06
C GLY A 31 -6.10 12.45 -0.26
N ALA A 32 -5.11 11.95 -0.99
CA ALA A 32 -3.94 12.71 -1.40
C ALA A 32 -3.45 12.27 -2.78
N ILE A 33 -2.89 13.21 -3.53
CA ILE A 33 -2.18 12.98 -4.79
C ILE A 33 -0.80 13.59 -4.66
N GLU A 34 0.24 12.77 -4.80
CA GLU A 34 1.63 13.22 -4.82
C GLU A 34 2.09 13.46 -6.27
N ALA A 35 2.76 14.60 -6.49
CA ALA A 35 3.50 14.92 -7.70
C ALA A 35 4.96 15.22 -7.31
N ASP A 36 5.86 15.42 -8.27
CA ASP A 36 7.31 15.53 -8.03
C ASP A 36 7.69 16.55 -6.95
N ASP A 37 7.04 17.71 -6.89
CA ASP A 37 7.33 18.81 -5.95
C ASP A 37 6.08 19.34 -5.23
N ALA A 38 4.96 18.61 -5.32
CA ALA A 38 3.68 19.05 -4.77
C ALA A 38 2.86 17.86 -4.25
N VAL A 39 2.03 18.13 -3.25
CA VAL A 39 1.01 17.21 -2.75
C VAL A 39 -0.33 17.93 -2.77
N THR A 40 -1.33 17.35 -3.38
CA THR A 40 -2.73 17.79 -3.24
C THR A 40 -3.41 16.90 -2.21
N VAL A 41 -3.97 17.49 -1.15
CA VAL A 41 -4.61 16.76 -0.06
C VAL A 41 -6.04 17.22 0.15
N TRP A 42 -6.94 16.26 0.38
CA TRP A 42 -8.34 16.46 0.73
C TRP A 42 -8.50 16.21 2.22
N LEU A 43 -8.93 17.22 2.98
CA LEU A 43 -9.14 17.14 4.43
C LEU A 43 -10.62 17.28 4.78
N ALA A 44 -11.08 16.51 5.76
CA ALA A 44 -12.44 16.65 6.30
C ALA A 44 -12.68 18.01 6.99
N ALA A 45 -11.60 18.66 7.46
CA ALA A 45 -11.62 19.96 8.14
C ALA A 45 -10.56 20.91 7.58
N ALA A 46 -10.46 22.10 8.15
CA ALA A 46 -9.41 23.05 7.79
C ALA A 46 -8.02 22.48 8.08
N LEU A 47 -7.04 22.85 7.24
CA LEU A 47 -5.64 22.47 7.43
C LEU A 47 -5.15 22.90 8.82
N PRO A 48 -4.64 21.97 9.65
CA PRO A 48 -4.04 22.35 10.92
C PRO A 48 -2.73 23.13 10.72
N PRO A 49 -2.27 23.88 11.72
CA PRO A 49 -0.97 24.53 11.66
C PRO A 49 0.15 23.51 11.41
N LEU A 50 0.82 23.63 10.29
CA LEU A 50 1.94 22.74 9.95
C LEU A 50 3.18 23.10 10.78
N PRO A 51 4.03 22.12 11.14
CA PRO A 51 5.40 22.36 11.55
C PRO A 51 6.17 23.20 10.52
N PRO A 52 7.37 23.68 10.84
CA PRO A 52 8.16 24.53 9.93
C PRO A 52 8.72 23.73 8.73
N PHE A 53 7.82 23.11 7.96
CA PHE A 53 8.15 22.48 6.68
C PHE A 53 8.41 23.53 5.61
N ALA A 54 9.36 23.26 4.71
CA ALA A 54 9.63 24.10 3.54
C ALA A 54 8.56 23.85 2.45
N VAL A 55 7.32 24.23 2.75
CA VAL A 55 6.18 24.10 1.85
C VAL A 55 5.42 25.44 1.73
N VAL A 56 4.90 25.70 0.54
CA VAL A 56 3.93 26.76 0.28
C VAL A 56 2.55 26.09 0.19
N VAL A 57 1.58 26.60 0.93
CA VAL A 57 0.22 26.05 0.98
C VAL A 57 -0.71 26.92 0.17
N HIS A 58 -1.46 26.31 -0.74
CA HIS A 58 -2.56 26.93 -1.45
C HIS A 58 -3.85 26.20 -1.14
N GLU A 59 -4.89 26.90 -0.66
CA GLU A 59 -6.23 26.33 -0.58
C GLU A 59 -6.84 26.37 -1.98
N VAL A 60 -7.26 25.21 -2.49
CA VAL A 60 -7.86 25.04 -3.81
C VAL A 60 -9.37 25.19 -3.69
N ALA A 61 -9.96 26.17 -4.37
CA ALA A 61 -11.41 26.30 -4.41
C ALA A 61 -12.01 25.11 -5.18
N VAL A 62 -12.82 24.31 -4.49
CA VAL A 62 -13.60 23.24 -5.13
C VAL A 62 -14.92 23.84 -5.59
N ASP A 63 -15.18 23.81 -6.90
CA ASP A 63 -16.49 24.14 -7.44
C ASP A 63 -17.48 23.03 -7.07
N PRO A 64 -18.47 23.30 -6.19
CA PRO A 64 -19.44 22.28 -5.80
C PRO A 64 -20.36 21.86 -6.97
N ALA A 65 -20.37 22.61 -8.08
CA ALA A 65 -21.07 22.27 -9.30
C ALA A 65 -20.20 21.57 -10.35
N ALA A 66 -18.87 21.47 -10.10
CA ALA A 66 -18.03 20.67 -10.95
C ALA A 66 -18.49 19.21 -10.91
N PRO A 67 -18.62 18.54 -12.06
CA PRO A 67 -18.91 17.11 -12.05
C PRO A 67 -17.85 16.44 -11.18
N VAL A 68 -18.32 15.65 -10.20
CA VAL A 68 -17.42 14.78 -9.43
C VAL A 68 -16.76 13.88 -10.45
N VAL A 69 -15.51 14.19 -10.79
CA VAL A 69 -14.69 13.30 -11.59
C VAL A 69 -14.48 12.09 -10.70
N THR A 70 -15.29 11.07 -10.92
CA THR A 70 -15.26 9.85 -10.11
C THR A 70 -13.96 9.05 -10.31
N GLY A 71 -13.09 9.52 -11.21
CA GLY A 71 -11.89 8.79 -11.64
C GLY A 71 -12.20 7.54 -12.46
N LEU A 72 -13.44 7.06 -12.42
CA LEU A 72 -13.86 5.83 -13.11
C LEU A 72 -13.74 5.93 -14.63
N GLU A 73 -13.85 7.13 -15.17
CA GLU A 73 -13.73 7.41 -16.61
C GLU A 73 -12.30 7.22 -17.15
N HIS A 74 -11.31 7.23 -16.25
CA HIS A 74 -9.90 7.05 -16.57
C HIS A 74 -9.34 5.73 -16.01
N ASP A 75 -10.20 4.89 -15.42
CA ASP A 75 -9.79 3.60 -14.95
C ASP A 75 -9.24 2.75 -16.09
N ALA A 76 -8.06 2.21 -15.91
CA ALA A 76 -7.39 1.36 -16.86
C ALA A 76 -6.91 0.07 -16.19
N ALA A 77 -6.78 -0.96 -17.00
CA ALA A 77 -6.05 -2.15 -16.61
C ALA A 77 -4.55 -1.85 -16.56
N ILE A 78 -3.90 -2.21 -15.48
CA ILE A 78 -2.46 -1.94 -15.26
C ILE A 78 -1.70 -3.26 -15.43
N VAL A 79 -0.81 -3.32 -16.42
CA VAL A 79 0.09 -4.46 -16.62
C VAL A 79 1.41 -4.20 -15.89
N ILE A 80 1.72 -5.06 -14.94
CA ILE A 80 2.91 -4.97 -14.09
C ILE A 80 3.88 -6.08 -14.49
N GLY A 81 5.10 -5.72 -14.92
CA GLY A 81 6.14 -6.69 -15.29
C GLY A 81 5.83 -7.56 -16.52
N GLY A 82 4.69 -7.34 -17.19
CA GLY A 82 4.27 -8.06 -18.39
C GLY A 82 3.34 -9.24 -18.13
N ASP A 83 3.30 -9.79 -16.93
CA ASP A 83 2.59 -11.02 -16.56
C ASP A 83 1.67 -10.88 -15.34
N LEU A 84 1.59 -9.71 -14.74
CA LEU A 84 0.60 -9.35 -13.72
C LEU A 84 -0.33 -8.30 -14.28
N LEU A 85 -1.62 -8.48 -14.08
CA LEU A 85 -2.68 -7.54 -14.44
C LEU A 85 -3.45 -7.14 -13.19
N VAL A 86 -3.55 -5.84 -12.95
CA VAL A 86 -4.45 -5.28 -11.93
C VAL A 86 -5.51 -4.45 -12.64
N ARG A 87 -6.77 -4.71 -12.35
CA ARG A 87 -7.89 -3.94 -12.89
C ARG A 87 -9.09 -3.90 -11.94
N PRO A 88 -9.90 -2.86 -12.01
CA PRO A 88 -11.22 -2.89 -11.35
C PRO A 88 -12.19 -3.81 -12.12
N PRO A 89 -13.27 -4.27 -11.46
CA PRO A 89 -14.19 -5.24 -12.07
C PRO A 89 -14.94 -4.71 -13.31
N TRP A 90 -15.07 -3.39 -13.46
CA TRP A 90 -15.76 -2.74 -14.60
C TRP A 90 -14.85 -2.43 -15.79
N VAL A 91 -13.57 -2.70 -15.69
CA VAL A 91 -12.61 -2.57 -16.79
C VAL A 91 -12.37 -3.94 -17.41
N ASP A 92 -12.47 -4.03 -18.72
CA ASP A 92 -12.26 -5.28 -19.43
C ASP A 92 -10.80 -5.75 -19.36
N ARG A 93 -10.63 -7.05 -19.33
CA ARG A 93 -9.32 -7.68 -19.46
C ARG A 93 -8.75 -7.41 -20.87
N PRO A 94 -7.50 -6.92 -21.00
CA PRO A 94 -6.86 -6.76 -22.29
C PRO A 94 -6.83 -8.06 -23.10
N ALA A 95 -7.18 -7.95 -24.38
CA ALA A 95 -7.18 -9.11 -25.28
C ALA A 95 -5.78 -9.74 -25.36
N GLY A 96 -5.71 -11.06 -25.28
CA GLY A 96 -4.44 -11.80 -25.34
C GLY A 96 -3.61 -11.83 -24.07
N PHE A 97 -4.03 -11.17 -22.99
CA PHE A 97 -3.32 -11.30 -21.72
C PHE A 97 -3.51 -12.71 -21.11
N THR A 98 -2.41 -13.37 -20.74
CA THR A 98 -2.39 -14.75 -20.21
C THR A 98 -1.82 -14.87 -18.81
N GLY A 99 -1.38 -13.77 -18.21
CA GLY A 99 -0.76 -13.74 -16.88
C GLY A 99 -1.74 -13.83 -15.72
N ILE A 100 -1.24 -13.54 -14.54
CA ILE A 100 -1.99 -13.49 -13.29
C ILE A 100 -2.84 -12.21 -13.27
N GLU A 101 -4.12 -12.35 -12.97
CA GLU A 101 -5.06 -11.25 -12.91
C GLU A 101 -5.54 -11.01 -11.48
N LEU A 102 -5.46 -9.77 -11.05
CA LEU A 102 -5.97 -9.28 -9.77
C LEU A 102 -7.12 -8.30 -10.05
N ILE A 103 -8.33 -8.67 -9.63
CA ILE A 103 -9.51 -7.81 -9.76
C ILE A 103 -9.73 -7.14 -8.42
N VAL A 104 -9.45 -5.82 -8.37
CA VAL A 104 -9.52 -5.01 -7.15
C VAL A 104 -10.46 -3.85 -7.39
N PRO A 105 -11.59 -3.77 -6.66
CA PRO A 105 -12.47 -2.60 -6.74
C PRO A 105 -11.70 -1.33 -6.37
N ARG A 106 -11.96 -0.26 -7.08
CA ARG A 106 -11.48 1.06 -6.69
C ARG A 106 -12.35 1.58 -5.55
N GLY A 107 -11.72 2.11 -4.51
CA GLY A 107 -12.40 2.60 -3.31
C GLY A 107 -11.51 3.54 -2.52
N GLY A 108 -11.94 3.94 -1.33
CA GLY A 108 -11.19 4.82 -0.45
C GLY A 108 -9.98 4.17 0.25
N ALA A 109 -9.84 2.83 0.19
CA ALA A 109 -8.69 2.14 0.75
C ALA A 109 -7.49 2.19 -0.20
N PHE A 110 -6.29 2.40 0.36
CA PHE A 110 -5.04 2.38 -0.40
C PHE A 110 -4.79 1.00 -1.03
N GLY A 111 -4.11 0.96 -2.18
CA GLY A 111 -3.72 -0.31 -2.81
C GLY A 111 -4.57 -0.71 -4.02
N SER A 112 -5.04 0.26 -4.82
CA SER A 112 -5.71 0.00 -6.11
C SER A 112 -4.80 -0.58 -7.20
N GLY A 113 -3.48 -0.67 -6.95
CA GLY A 113 -2.46 -1.10 -7.92
C GLY A 113 -1.84 0.03 -8.73
N GLU A 114 -2.35 1.26 -8.64
CA GLU A 114 -1.84 2.41 -9.39
C GLU A 114 -0.55 2.96 -8.81
N HIS A 115 -0.46 2.98 -7.50
CA HIS A 115 0.68 3.56 -6.82
C HIS A 115 1.96 2.75 -7.06
N ALA A 116 3.06 3.46 -7.33
CA ALA A 116 4.35 2.84 -7.67
C ALA A 116 4.86 1.86 -6.59
N SER A 117 4.61 2.14 -5.30
CA SER A 117 4.99 1.23 -4.21
C SER A 117 4.24 -0.11 -4.29
N THR A 118 2.95 -0.10 -4.65
CA THR A 118 2.15 -1.31 -4.83
C THR A 118 2.64 -2.12 -6.03
N GLN A 119 3.01 -1.45 -7.13
CA GLN A 119 3.61 -2.11 -8.29
C GLN A 119 4.97 -2.70 -7.95
N ALA A 120 5.81 -1.98 -7.20
CA ALA A 120 7.10 -2.51 -6.72
C ALA A 120 6.91 -3.72 -5.80
N ALA A 121 5.94 -3.67 -4.87
CA ALA A 121 5.59 -4.78 -4.00
C ALA A 121 5.16 -6.02 -4.78
N LEU A 122 4.23 -5.86 -5.74
CA LEU A 122 3.73 -6.96 -6.57
C LEU A 122 4.83 -7.59 -7.43
N ARG A 123 5.69 -6.78 -8.06
CA ARG A 123 6.85 -7.28 -8.84
C ARG A 123 7.82 -8.06 -7.95
N CYS A 124 8.15 -7.49 -6.79
CA CYS A 124 9.06 -8.13 -5.84
C CYS A 124 8.48 -9.44 -5.32
N LEU A 125 7.21 -9.42 -4.90
CA LEU A 125 6.49 -10.59 -4.42
C LEU A 125 6.38 -11.67 -5.51
N HIS A 126 6.10 -11.28 -6.76
CA HIS A 126 6.02 -12.21 -7.88
C HIS A 126 7.35 -12.91 -8.15
N THR A 127 8.46 -12.16 -8.15
CA THR A 127 9.80 -12.73 -8.35
C THR A 127 10.23 -13.67 -7.21
N MET A 128 9.80 -13.34 -5.99
CA MET A 128 10.23 -14.04 -4.77
C MET A 128 9.23 -15.09 -4.29
N TRP A 129 8.14 -15.29 -5.03
CA TRP A 129 7.11 -16.25 -4.64
C TRP A 129 7.65 -17.68 -4.59
N ASP A 130 7.54 -18.29 -3.44
CA ASP A 130 8.08 -19.62 -3.12
C ASP A 130 7.02 -20.56 -2.52
N ASP A 131 5.74 -20.34 -2.88
CA ASP A 131 4.56 -21.12 -2.52
C ASP A 131 4.42 -21.37 -1.00
N PRO A 132 4.36 -20.30 -0.18
CA PRO A 132 4.25 -20.44 1.27
C PRO A 132 2.93 -21.13 1.66
N PRO A 133 2.93 -22.02 2.67
CA PRO A 133 1.72 -22.71 3.14
C PRO A 133 0.72 -21.75 3.82
N ASP A 134 1.23 -20.66 4.35
CA ASP A 134 0.48 -19.56 4.95
C ASP A 134 1.20 -18.23 4.70
N PHE A 135 0.43 -17.16 4.66
CA PHE A 135 0.90 -15.85 4.24
C PHE A 135 0.24 -14.75 5.04
N ALA A 136 0.98 -13.69 5.33
CA ALA A 136 0.43 -12.50 5.96
C ALA A 136 0.71 -11.22 5.15
N ASP A 137 -0.26 -10.30 5.17
CA ASP A 137 -0.19 -8.95 4.61
C ASP A 137 -0.38 -7.92 5.74
N VAL A 138 0.65 -7.11 5.99
CA VAL A 138 0.69 -6.13 7.09
C VAL A 138 0.48 -4.73 6.53
N GLY A 139 -0.53 -4.00 7.05
CA GLY A 139 -0.99 -2.76 6.45
C GLY A 139 -1.68 -3.07 5.11
N THR A 140 -2.69 -3.96 5.15
CA THR A 140 -3.25 -4.60 3.95
C THR A 140 -3.99 -3.65 3.02
N GLY A 141 -4.47 -2.51 3.51
CA GLY A 141 -5.24 -1.54 2.72
C GLY A 141 -6.43 -2.21 2.03
N SER A 142 -6.46 -2.14 0.71
CA SER A 142 -7.49 -2.81 -0.11
C SER A 142 -7.46 -4.34 -0.07
N GLY A 143 -6.37 -4.96 0.40
CA GLY A 143 -6.16 -6.40 0.36
C GLY A 143 -5.44 -6.90 -0.89
N ILE A 144 -4.93 -6.05 -1.76
CA ILE A 144 -4.37 -6.46 -3.06
C ILE A 144 -3.19 -7.43 -2.95
N LEU A 145 -2.30 -7.26 -1.96
CA LEU A 145 -1.14 -8.15 -1.79
C LEU A 145 -1.55 -9.50 -1.20
N ALA A 146 -2.51 -9.50 -0.29
CA ALA A 146 -3.17 -10.71 0.19
C ALA A 146 -3.95 -11.44 -0.92
N LEU A 147 -4.64 -10.68 -1.81
CA LEU A 147 -5.30 -11.24 -3.01
C LEU A 147 -4.29 -11.92 -3.94
N TYR A 148 -3.12 -11.30 -4.14
CA TYR A 148 -2.05 -11.95 -4.92
C TYR A 148 -1.70 -13.33 -4.34
N ALA A 149 -1.51 -13.43 -3.04
CA ALA A 149 -1.22 -14.71 -2.39
C ALA A 149 -2.36 -15.73 -2.59
N GLN A 150 -3.63 -15.29 -2.50
CA GLN A 150 -4.79 -16.15 -2.77
C GLN A 150 -4.81 -16.68 -4.21
N VAL A 151 -4.59 -15.80 -5.19
CA VAL A 151 -4.57 -16.18 -6.61
C VAL A 151 -3.40 -17.11 -6.91
N ARG A 152 -2.27 -16.98 -6.19
CA ARG A 152 -1.15 -17.93 -6.25
C ARG A 152 -1.40 -19.25 -5.54
N GLY A 153 -2.58 -19.47 -4.96
CA GLY A 153 -2.98 -20.73 -4.34
C GLY A 153 -2.69 -20.86 -2.85
N CYS A 154 -2.19 -19.80 -2.19
CA CYS A 154 -2.07 -19.83 -0.74
C CYS A 154 -3.46 -19.89 -0.10
N ARG A 155 -3.70 -20.86 0.79
CA ARG A 155 -5.03 -21.12 1.38
C ARG A 155 -5.22 -20.53 2.76
N ARG A 156 -4.13 -20.28 3.48
CA ARG A 156 -4.15 -19.69 4.81
C ARG A 156 -3.56 -18.28 4.73
N ILE A 157 -4.45 -17.30 4.63
CA ILE A 157 -4.08 -15.89 4.51
C ILE A 157 -4.58 -15.16 5.74
N ALA A 158 -3.69 -14.48 6.41
CA ALA A 158 -3.98 -13.51 7.45
C ALA A 158 -3.60 -12.11 6.95
N ALA A 159 -4.32 -11.09 7.37
CA ALA A 159 -3.93 -9.72 7.09
C ALA A 159 -4.35 -8.81 8.24
N CYS A 160 -3.68 -7.67 8.38
CA CYS A 160 -4.05 -6.69 9.38
C CYS A 160 -3.90 -5.27 8.85
N ASP A 161 -4.72 -4.39 9.41
CA ASP A 161 -4.62 -2.95 9.22
C ASP A 161 -5.12 -2.23 10.48
N ILE A 162 -4.55 -1.07 10.77
CA ILE A 162 -4.99 -0.23 11.90
C ILE A 162 -6.21 0.62 11.53
N ASP A 163 -6.48 0.80 10.23
CA ASP A 163 -7.64 1.53 9.72
C ASP A 163 -8.85 0.61 9.57
N PRO A 164 -9.97 0.88 10.27
CA PRO A 164 -11.19 0.10 10.14
C PRO A 164 -11.78 0.08 8.72
N ALA A 165 -11.58 1.14 7.93
CA ALA A 165 -12.08 1.20 6.54
C ALA A 165 -11.29 0.25 5.64
N SER A 166 -9.97 0.20 5.79
CA SER A 166 -9.08 -0.76 5.13
C SER A 166 -9.46 -2.21 5.49
N VAL A 167 -9.69 -2.49 6.78
CA VAL A 167 -10.14 -3.81 7.24
C VAL A 167 -11.48 -4.21 6.60
N ALA A 168 -12.42 -3.27 6.48
CA ALA A 168 -13.71 -3.53 5.84
C ALA A 168 -13.54 -3.84 4.34
N ALA A 169 -12.75 -3.05 3.62
CA ALA A 169 -12.45 -3.26 2.20
C ALA A 169 -11.75 -4.61 1.95
N ALA A 170 -10.73 -4.93 2.75
CA ALA A 170 -10.02 -6.20 2.64
C ALA A 170 -10.92 -7.42 2.93
N ARG A 171 -11.85 -7.33 3.89
CA ARG A 171 -12.83 -8.38 4.17
C ARG A 171 -13.83 -8.59 3.04
N GLU A 172 -14.23 -7.51 2.37
CA GLU A 172 -15.09 -7.61 1.19
C GLU A 172 -14.37 -8.29 0.04
N LEU A 173 -13.10 -7.93 -0.20
CA LEU A 173 -12.28 -8.50 -1.26
C LEU A 173 -11.90 -9.97 -0.99
N LEU A 174 -11.64 -10.31 0.28
CA LEU A 174 -11.08 -11.60 0.71
C LEU A 174 -11.93 -12.23 1.83
N PRO A 175 -13.18 -12.63 1.58
CA PRO A 175 -14.11 -13.08 2.63
C PRO A 175 -13.67 -14.36 3.35
N ALA A 176 -12.73 -15.13 2.78
CA ALA A 176 -12.19 -16.34 3.39
C ALA A 176 -10.88 -16.14 4.17
N ALA A 177 -10.29 -14.94 4.12
CA ALA A 177 -9.05 -14.62 4.82
C ALA A 177 -9.32 -14.15 6.27
N ASP A 178 -8.32 -14.32 7.14
CA ASP A 178 -8.35 -13.84 8.52
C ASP A 178 -7.89 -12.38 8.56
N ILE A 179 -8.81 -11.43 8.40
CA ILE A 179 -8.53 -10.00 8.37
C ILE A 179 -8.78 -9.37 9.74
N ARG A 180 -7.75 -8.76 10.32
CA ARG A 180 -7.75 -8.26 11.70
C ARG A 180 -7.57 -6.74 11.75
N LEU A 181 -8.31 -6.10 12.63
CA LEU A 181 -8.07 -4.70 13.03
C LEU A 181 -6.93 -4.68 14.06
N GLY A 182 -5.84 -3.99 13.74
CA GLY A 182 -4.65 -3.87 14.59
C GLY A 182 -3.36 -3.98 13.78
N GLY A 183 -2.23 -3.94 14.47
CA GLY A 183 -0.91 -4.08 13.86
C GLY A 183 -0.47 -5.54 13.70
N ALA A 184 0.79 -5.71 13.32
CA ALA A 184 1.40 -7.04 13.09
C ALA A 184 1.40 -7.95 14.33
N GLU A 185 1.25 -7.39 15.54
CA GLU A 185 1.11 -8.14 16.78
C GLU A 185 -0.18 -8.98 16.86
N SER A 186 -1.17 -8.64 16.05
CA SER A 186 -2.44 -9.37 15.97
C SER A 186 -2.34 -10.63 15.11
N LEU A 187 -1.29 -10.76 14.28
CA LEU A 187 -1.14 -11.84 13.32
C LEU A 187 -0.66 -13.15 13.95
N PRO A 188 -1.09 -14.29 13.39
CA PRO A 188 -0.50 -15.58 13.74
C PRO A 188 0.93 -15.71 13.20
N ALA A 189 1.66 -16.72 13.64
CA ALA A 189 2.92 -17.10 13.01
C ALA A 189 2.67 -17.58 11.57
N VAL A 190 3.42 -17.02 10.59
CA VAL A 190 3.27 -17.31 9.16
C VAL A 190 4.61 -17.56 8.48
N ALA A 191 4.58 -18.33 7.41
CA ALA A 191 5.77 -18.68 6.64
C ALA A 191 6.21 -17.53 5.72
N GLY A 192 5.30 -16.97 4.92
CA GLY A 192 5.53 -15.85 4.02
C GLY A 192 4.86 -14.57 4.51
N MET A 193 5.44 -13.42 4.21
CA MET A 193 4.89 -12.13 4.66
C MET A 193 5.21 -10.99 3.69
N VAL A 194 4.27 -10.06 3.57
CA VAL A 194 4.47 -8.79 2.87
C VAL A 194 4.01 -7.62 3.72
N ALA A 195 4.63 -6.46 3.51
CA ALA A 195 4.17 -5.18 4.00
C ALA A 195 4.50 -4.09 2.97
N ASN A 196 3.54 -3.23 2.66
CA ASN A 196 3.72 -2.05 1.82
C ASN A 196 3.30 -0.81 2.61
N MET A 197 4.25 -0.23 3.31
CA MET A 197 4.05 0.89 4.24
C MET A 197 5.22 1.87 4.13
N THR A 198 5.10 3.06 4.68
CA THR A 198 6.22 3.99 4.77
C THR A 198 7.38 3.42 5.59
N GLY A 199 8.61 3.92 5.38
CA GLY A 199 9.77 3.46 6.14
C GLY A 199 9.62 3.65 7.65
N SER A 200 8.93 4.69 8.10
CA SER A 200 8.63 4.93 9.52
C SER A 200 7.69 3.88 10.10
N GLU A 201 6.63 3.53 9.38
CA GLU A 201 5.67 2.50 9.79
C GLU A 201 6.31 1.11 9.80
N LEU A 202 7.12 0.79 8.77
CA LEU A 202 7.88 -0.46 8.72
C LEU A 202 8.81 -0.61 9.91
N ARG A 203 9.54 0.47 10.28
CA ARG A 203 10.42 0.45 11.47
C ARG A 203 9.64 0.19 12.75
N ALA A 204 8.50 0.85 12.90
CA ALA A 204 7.65 0.65 14.08
C ALA A 204 7.05 -0.77 14.15
N ALA A 205 6.60 -1.32 13.04
CA ALA A 205 5.99 -2.64 12.96
C ALA A 205 7.01 -3.80 12.98
N MET A 206 8.27 -3.55 12.61
CA MET A 206 9.29 -4.58 12.40
C MET A 206 9.44 -5.57 13.56
N PRO A 207 9.49 -5.16 14.83
CA PRO A 207 9.63 -6.14 15.93
C PRO A 207 8.46 -7.13 16.00
N ALA A 208 7.23 -6.69 15.71
CA ALA A 208 6.06 -7.55 15.69
C ALA A 208 6.04 -8.43 14.43
N MET A 209 6.38 -7.89 13.28
CA MET A 209 6.50 -8.61 12.01
C MET A 209 7.51 -9.77 12.13
N LEU A 210 8.71 -9.51 12.66
CA LEU A 210 9.74 -10.54 12.82
C LEU A 210 9.38 -11.61 13.85
N ARG A 211 8.52 -11.33 14.81
CA ARG A 211 7.95 -12.36 15.71
C ARG A 211 6.92 -13.24 15.00
N ALA A 212 6.11 -12.65 14.12
CA ALA A 212 5.09 -13.38 13.37
C ALA A 212 5.68 -14.14 12.17
N TRP A 213 6.71 -13.60 11.52
CA TRP A 213 7.37 -14.28 10.39
C TRP A 213 8.29 -15.41 10.87
N THR A 214 7.97 -16.65 10.50
CA THR A 214 8.77 -17.83 10.88
C THR A 214 10.14 -17.90 10.22
N GLY A 215 10.38 -17.08 9.21
CA GLY A 215 11.65 -17.07 8.48
C GLY A 215 11.87 -18.28 7.58
N THR A 216 10.82 -18.98 7.16
CA THR A 216 10.91 -20.15 6.28
C THR A 216 10.66 -19.84 4.81
N HIS A 217 9.89 -18.78 4.51
CA HIS A 217 9.59 -18.30 3.16
C HIS A 217 9.88 -16.80 3.04
N ALA A 218 9.59 -16.22 1.90
CA ALA A 218 9.94 -14.83 1.63
C ALA A 218 9.26 -13.83 2.59
N LEU A 219 10.02 -12.79 2.99
CA LEU A 219 9.54 -11.54 3.55
C LEU A 219 9.76 -10.44 2.52
N VAL A 220 8.70 -9.74 2.13
CA VAL A 220 8.75 -8.61 1.18
C VAL A 220 8.35 -7.34 1.89
N LEU A 221 9.18 -6.29 1.78
CA LEU A 221 8.95 -4.97 2.35
C LEU A 221 8.95 -3.93 1.23
N SER A 222 7.93 -3.10 1.16
CA SER A 222 7.74 -2.09 0.12
C SER A 222 7.30 -0.75 0.69
N GLY A 223 7.22 0.28 -0.17
CA GLY A 223 6.89 1.64 0.24
C GLY A 223 8.12 2.46 0.65
N LEU A 224 9.31 1.90 0.49
CA LEU A 224 10.56 2.52 0.90
C LEU A 224 11.06 3.53 -0.14
N ARG A 225 11.60 4.65 0.33
CA ARG A 225 12.48 5.50 -0.46
C ARG A 225 13.88 4.89 -0.51
N ALA A 226 14.66 5.21 -1.54
CA ALA A 226 15.98 4.60 -1.75
C ALA A 226 16.92 4.73 -0.54
N HIS A 227 16.85 5.86 0.19
CA HIS A 227 17.68 6.14 1.36
C HIS A 227 17.26 5.37 2.62
N GLU A 228 16.05 4.81 2.68
CA GLU A 228 15.51 4.09 3.83
C GLU A 228 15.86 2.58 3.80
N VAL A 229 16.28 2.10 2.63
CA VAL A 229 16.49 0.65 2.39
C VAL A 229 17.51 0.05 3.34
N ASP A 230 18.66 0.68 3.52
CA ASP A 230 19.74 0.16 4.35
C ASP A 230 19.35 0.12 5.84
N GLU A 231 18.60 1.11 6.30
CA GLU A 231 18.11 1.17 7.67
C GLU A 231 17.11 0.05 7.95
N VAL A 232 16.13 -0.15 7.04
CA VAL A 232 15.15 -1.21 7.16
C VAL A 232 15.81 -2.59 7.03
N ALA A 233 16.79 -2.75 6.12
CA ALA A 233 17.55 -3.98 5.95
C ALA A 233 18.30 -4.38 7.22
N ALA A 234 18.89 -3.41 7.92
CA ALA A 234 19.58 -3.67 9.17
C ALA A 234 18.65 -4.25 10.27
N LEU A 235 17.37 -3.84 10.29
CA LEU A 235 16.39 -4.36 11.25
C LEU A 235 16.02 -5.83 10.99
N VAL A 236 15.97 -6.24 9.72
CA VAL A 236 15.66 -7.64 9.35
C VAL A 236 16.82 -8.58 9.74
N GLY A 237 18.05 -8.09 9.70
CA GLY A 237 19.24 -8.86 10.09
C GLY A 237 19.54 -10.04 9.18
N ARG A 238 19.07 -10.02 7.92
CA ARG A 238 19.30 -11.05 6.89
C ARG A 238 19.82 -10.42 5.60
N PRO A 239 20.56 -11.18 4.79
CA PRO A 239 21.00 -10.71 3.48
C PRO A 239 19.81 -10.40 2.58
N LEU A 240 19.89 -9.27 1.87
CA LEU A 240 18.94 -8.90 0.84
C LEU A 240 18.98 -9.93 -0.30
N ALA A 241 17.82 -10.49 -0.63
CA ALA A 241 17.70 -11.49 -1.70
C ALA A 241 17.27 -10.86 -3.04
N HIS A 242 16.44 -9.84 -2.99
CA HIS A 242 15.94 -9.17 -4.20
C HIS A 242 15.56 -7.71 -3.91
N ARG A 243 15.62 -6.88 -4.95
CA ARG A 243 15.24 -5.47 -4.90
C ARG A 243 14.57 -5.08 -6.21
N VAL A 244 13.45 -4.35 -6.10
CA VAL A 244 12.73 -3.75 -7.24
C VAL A 244 12.49 -2.29 -6.94
N THR A 245 12.70 -1.42 -7.91
CA THR A 245 12.35 -0.01 -7.81
C THR A 245 11.38 0.35 -8.93
N VAL A 246 10.32 1.04 -8.58
CA VAL A 246 9.34 1.64 -9.51
C VAL A 246 9.23 3.10 -9.11
N ASP A 247 9.57 3.98 -10.03
CA ASP A 247 9.65 5.41 -9.77
C ASP A 247 10.51 5.70 -8.52
N ALA A 248 9.97 6.41 -7.55
CA ALA A 248 10.66 6.77 -6.32
C ALA A 248 10.59 5.70 -5.21
N PHE A 249 9.88 4.58 -5.44
CA PHE A 249 9.63 3.58 -4.42
C PHE A 249 10.40 2.28 -4.65
N THR A 250 10.93 1.75 -3.57
CA THR A 250 11.71 0.52 -3.57
C THR A 250 11.03 -0.55 -2.72
N SER A 251 10.96 -1.75 -3.27
CA SER A 251 10.60 -2.98 -2.57
C SER A 251 11.82 -3.86 -2.42
N VAL A 252 11.98 -4.47 -1.27
CA VAL A 252 13.08 -5.39 -0.94
C VAL A 252 12.53 -6.71 -0.43
N ALA A 253 13.26 -7.78 -0.67
CA ALA A 253 12.87 -9.10 -0.22
C ALA A 253 14.02 -9.87 0.44
N TYR A 254 13.65 -10.69 1.39
CA TYR A 254 14.54 -11.58 2.13
C TYR A 254 14.04 -13.01 1.97
N ARG A 255 14.96 -13.96 1.79
CA ARG A 255 14.60 -15.38 1.78
C ARG A 255 14.53 -15.94 3.20
N GLY A 256 13.63 -16.89 3.38
CA GLY A 256 13.65 -17.75 4.54
C GLY A 256 14.97 -18.55 4.64
N ALA A 257 15.27 -19.06 5.82
CA ALA A 257 16.37 -20.01 5.95
C ALA A 257 15.96 -21.31 5.21
N THR A 258 16.76 -21.73 4.24
CA THR A 258 16.67 -23.10 3.69
C THR A 258 16.94 -24.07 4.84
N ARG A 259 16.00 -24.97 5.09
CA ARG A 259 16.22 -26.10 6.00
C ARG A 259 17.19 -27.09 5.38
#